data_184c1689032c7dea2612e41cd80626fd
#
_entry.id   184c1689032c7dea2612e41cd80626fd
#
_cell.length_a   1.000
_cell.length_b   1.000
_cell.length_c   1.000
_cell.angle_alpha   90.00
_cell.angle_beta   90.00
_cell.angle_gamma   90.00
#
_symmetry.space_group_name_H-M   'P 1'
#
loop_
_entity.id
_entity.type
_entity.pdbx_description
1 polymer ?
#
loop_
_entity_poly.entity_id
_entity_poly.type
_entity_poly.pdbx_seq_one_letter_code
_entity_poly.pdbx_strand_id
1 'polypeptide(L)'
;IKQLKENVDVMTLTATPIPRTLHMSLAGIRDMSVLEEPPVDRTPIQTYVMEYNEEMVREAINRELARKGQVYYVYNRVTDIDEVAAKIQKLVPDAVVTFAHGQMHEHQLERIMTDFINGEIDVLVSTTIIETGLDIPNANTMIIHDADRLGLSQLYQLRGRVGRSNRTSFAFLMYKRDKLLKEEAEKRLQAIREFTELGSGIKIAMRDLEIRGAGNVLGAEQHGHMEAVGYDLYCKMLNQAVLALKDEETEEESYATSVECDIDAYIPAAYIKNEYQKLDIYKRISAIETEDEYMDMQDELIDRFGEPPAAVQGLIDAARNEADEKLTAELSRLEALKAVNPNIRDDELAAIESNR
;
A
#
# COMPACT_ATOMS: atom_id res chain seq x y z
N ILE A 1 -7.12 15.93 19.93
CA ILE A 1 -6.60 16.08 18.57
C ILE A 1 -7.68 16.59 17.61
N LYS A 2 -8.93 16.04 17.59
CA LYS A 2 -10.00 16.54 16.69
C LYS A 2 -10.35 18.03 16.92
N GLN A 3 -10.36 18.52 18.16
CA GLN A 3 -10.61 19.92 18.48
C GLN A 3 -9.44 20.87 18.17
N LEU A 4 -8.21 20.32 18.05
CA LEU A 4 -7.01 21.10 17.70
C LEU A 4 -6.86 21.27 16.17
N LYS A 5 -7.63 20.52 15.34
CA LYS A 5 -7.53 20.55 13.89
C LYS A 5 -8.09 21.81 13.22
N GLU A 6 -8.87 22.60 13.92
CA GLU A 6 -9.49 23.80 13.32
C GLU A 6 -8.47 24.91 12.98
N ASN A 7 -7.29 24.90 13.62
CA ASN A 7 -6.28 25.94 13.45
C ASN A 7 -4.84 25.41 13.28
N VAL A 8 -4.67 24.11 12.97
CA VAL A 8 -3.34 23.51 12.88
C VAL A 8 -3.31 22.51 11.70
N ASP A 9 -2.30 22.62 10.87
CA ASP A 9 -2.00 21.63 9.82
C ASP A 9 -1.56 20.32 10.47
N VAL A 10 -2.17 19.20 10.04
CA VAL A 10 -1.91 17.88 10.62
C VAL A 10 -1.42 16.92 9.54
N MET A 11 -0.14 16.59 9.59
CA MET A 11 0.47 15.56 8.77
C MET A 11 0.61 14.25 9.57
N THR A 12 0.26 13.13 8.94
CA THR A 12 0.42 11.78 9.49
C THR A 12 1.30 10.95 8.57
N LEU A 13 2.30 10.27 9.14
CA LEU A 13 3.19 9.36 8.42
C LEU A 13 2.89 7.92 8.84
N THR A 14 2.83 7.01 7.90
CA THR A 14 2.60 5.58 8.16
C THR A 14 3.27 4.71 7.12
N ALA A 15 3.76 3.55 7.52
CA ALA A 15 4.28 2.54 6.60
C ALA A 15 3.15 1.72 5.93
N THR A 16 2.02 1.60 6.63
CA THR A 16 0.82 0.89 6.16
C THR A 16 -0.39 1.73 6.55
N PRO A 17 -0.99 2.50 5.64
CA PRO A 17 -2.15 3.30 5.98
C PRO A 17 -3.29 2.40 6.47
N ILE A 18 -3.99 2.87 7.51
CA ILE A 18 -5.18 2.18 8.00
C ILE A 18 -6.20 2.16 6.85
N PRO A 19 -6.85 1.02 6.55
CA PRO A 19 -7.78 0.88 5.43
C PRO A 19 -8.79 2.03 5.31
N ARG A 20 -9.35 2.48 6.43
CA ARG A 20 -10.25 3.64 6.46
C ARG A 20 -9.58 4.95 6.03
N THR A 21 -8.35 5.21 6.48
CA THR A 21 -7.61 6.43 6.11
C THR A 21 -7.21 6.40 4.65
N LEU A 22 -6.77 5.25 4.15
CA LEU A 22 -6.48 5.02 2.74
C LEU A 22 -7.72 5.26 1.90
N HIS A 23 -8.85 4.69 2.28
CA HIS A 23 -10.12 4.88 1.59
C HIS A 23 -10.55 6.36 1.54
N MET A 24 -10.41 7.10 2.65
CA MET A 24 -10.70 8.55 2.67
C MET A 24 -9.78 9.36 1.75
N SER A 25 -8.54 8.92 1.55
CA SER A 25 -7.61 9.59 0.62
C SER A 25 -7.94 9.26 -0.83
N LEU A 26 -8.25 8.01 -1.12
CA LEU A 26 -8.66 7.59 -2.47
C LEU A 26 -10.02 8.20 -2.90
N ALA A 27 -10.87 8.54 -1.93
CA ALA A 27 -12.12 9.24 -2.16
C ALA A 27 -11.97 10.79 -2.20
N GLY A 28 -10.75 11.32 -2.28
CA GLY A 28 -10.50 12.76 -2.33
C GLY A 28 -10.82 13.54 -1.04
N ILE A 29 -11.13 12.85 0.08
CA ILE A 29 -11.43 13.49 1.37
C ILE A 29 -10.18 13.96 2.09
N ARG A 30 -9.01 13.38 1.75
CA ARG A 30 -7.70 13.69 2.31
C ARG A 30 -6.62 13.58 1.26
N ASP A 31 -5.73 14.55 1.25
CA ASP A 31 -4.51 14.48 0.44
C ASP A 31 -3.58 13.37 0.94
N MET A 32 -2.93 12.70 0.02
CA MET A 32 -1.98 11.63 0.29
C MET A 32 -0.78 11.74 -0.65
N SER A 33 0.41 11.70 -0.05
CA SER A 33 1.66 11.56 -0.81
C SER A 33 2.30 10.21 -0.49
N VAL A 34 2.84 9.55 -1.49
CA VAL A 34 3.52 8.25 -1.36
C VAL A 34 5.03 8.47 -1.45
N LEU A 35 5.78 7.92 -0.47
CA LEU A 35 7.23 7.89 -0.52
C LEU A 35 7.65 6.62 -1.26
N GLU A 36 8.08 6.75 -2.51
CA GLU A 36 8.37 5.62 -3.40
C GLU A 36 9.82 5.17 -3.35
N GLU A 37 10.77 6.09 -3.12
CA GLU A 37 12.19 5.76 -3.12
C GLU A 37 12.64 5.14 -1.80
N PRO A 38 13.14 3.89 -1.83
CA PRO A 38 13.74 3.27 -0.65
C PRO A 38 15.14 3.85 -0.39
N PRO A 39 15.65 3.75 0.87
CA PRO A 39 17.05 4.08 1.17
C PRO A 39 18.02 3.24 0.33
N VAL A 40 19.11 3.87 -0.14
CA VAL A 40 20.05 3.35 -1.14
C VAL A 40 20.68 2.00 -0.78
N ASP A 41 20.89 1.71 0.51
CA ASP A 41 21.61 0.52 1.00
C ASP A 41 20.70 -0.63 1.45
N ARG A 42 19.42 -0.64 1.08
CA ARG A 42 18.48 -1.69 1.51
C ARG A 42 18.21 -2.70 0.42
N THR A 43 18.23 -3.98 0.80
CA THR A 43 17.84 -5.10 -0.06
C THR A 43 16.45 -5.64 0.33
N PRO A 44 15.65 -6.12 -0.64
CA PRO A 44 14.38 -6.77 -0.34
C PRO A 44 14.56 -7.97 0.61
N ILE A 45 13.62 -8.13 1.54
CA ILE A 45 13.64 -9.21 2.52
C ILE A 45 13.13 -10.48 1.86
N GLN A 46 13.96 -11.53 1.88
CA GLN A 46 13.58 -12.86 1.37
C GLN A 46 12.48 -13.44 2.27
N THR A 47 11.26 -13.51 1.73
CA THR A 47 10.06 -13.88 2.50
C THR A 47 9.59 -15.28 2.12
N TYR A 48 9.50 -16.16 3.12
CA TYR A 48 9.04 -17.54 2.98
C TYR A 48 7.77 -17.77 3.79
N VAL A 49 6.77 -18.38 3.16
CA VAL A 49 5.52 -18.80 3.81
C VAL A 49 5.48 -20.32 3.79
N MET A 50 5.42 -20.95 4.97
CA MET A 50 5.52 -22.41 5.07
C MET A 50 4.87 -22.94 6.35
N GLU A 51 4.65 -24.26 6.38
CA GLU A 51 4.28 -24.94 7.59
C GLU A 51 5.42 -24.92 8.62
N TYR A 52 5.04 -24.90 9.90
CA TYR A 52 6.00 -24.95 10.99
C TYR A 52 6.85 -26.22 10.94
N ASN A 53 8.15 -26.02 10.90
CA ASN A 53 9.14 -27.10 10.88
C ASN A 53 10.33 -26.74 11.79
N GLU A 54 10.60 -27.56 12.79
CA GLU A 54 11.68 -27.34 13.77
C GLU A 54 13.07 -27.37 13.14
N GLU A 55 13.28 -28.20 12.11
CA GLU A 55 14.55 -28.27 11.40
C GLU A 55 14.85 -26.96 10.66
N MET A 56 13.83 -26.40 9.99
CA MET A 56 13.92 -25.11 9.32
C MET A 56 14.18 -23.96 10.31
N VAL A 57 13.52 -23.99 11.48
CA VAL A 57 13.76 -23.02 12.56
C VAL A 57 15.21 -23.10 13.02
N ARG A 58 15.71 -24.30 13.30
CA ARG A 58 17.10 -24.54 13.71
C ARG A 58 18.09 -24.07 12.65
N GLU A 59 17.85 -24.41 11.39
CA GLU A 59 18.73 -24.02 10.28
C GLU A 59 18.74 -22.50 10.09
N ALA A 60 17.58 -21.83 10.12
CA ALA A 60 17.47 -20.38 9.99
C ALA A 60 18.24 -19.65 11.12
N ILE A 61 18.12 -20.12 12.36
CA ILE A 61 18.85 -19.55 13.50
C ILE A 61 20.35 -19.80 13.34
N ASN A 62 20.79 -21.03 13.09
CA ASN A 62 22.21 -21.36 12.95
C ASN A 62 22.88 -20.60 11.81
N ARG A 63 22.18 -20.40 10.69
CA ARG A 63 22.65 -19.59 9.57
C ARG A 63 22.88 -18.13 9.98
N GLU A 64 22.00 -17.57 10.80
CA GLU A 64 22.13 -16.20 11.30
C GLU A 64 23.31 -16.10 12.29
N LEU A 65 23.43 -17.03 13.22
CA LEU A 65 24.53 -17.10 14.19
C LEU A 65 25.90 -17.23 13.50
N ALA A 66 26.00 -18.08 12.46
CA ALA A 66 27.24 -18.26 11.69
C ALA A 66 27.78 -16.96 11.08
N ARG A 67 26.91 -16.01 10.78
CA ARG A 67 27.27 -14.67 10.29
C ARG A 67 27.27 -13.59 11.37
N LYS A 68 27.18 -13.99 12.65
CA LYS A 68 27.13 -13.11 13.84
C LYS A 68 25.95 -12.13 13.79
N GLY A 69 24.82 -12.56 13.26
CA GLY A 69 23.56 -11.82 13.28
C GLY A 69 22.65 -12.31 14.39
N GLN A 70 21.52 -11.62 14.54
CA GLN A 70 20.52 -11.89 15.57
C GLN A 70 19.18 -12.23 14.95
N VAL A 71 18.34 -12.94 15.70
CA VAL A 71 17.04 -13.45 15.24
C VAL A 71 15.92 -12.91 16.10
N TYR A 72 14.88 -12.37 15.45
CA TYR A 72 13.57 -12.18 16.06
C TYR A 72 12.71 -13.44 15.87
N TYR A 73 12.20 -13.98 16.97
CA TYR A 73 11.20 -15.05 16.95
C TYR A 73 9.89 -14.54 17.51
N VAL A 74 8.90 -14.31 16.64
CA VAL A 74 7.59 -13.76 17.04
C VAL A 74 6.65 -14.87 17.43
N TYR A 75 6.17 -14.81 18.68
CA TYR A 75 5.17 -15.71 19.22
C TYR A 75 4.11 -14.93 20.00
N ASN A 76 2.94 -14.75 19.41
CA ASN A 76 1.93 -13.79 19.93
C ASN A 76 1.03 -14.36 21.02
N ARG A 77 1.60 -15.08 21.98
CA ARG A 77 0.91 -15.52 23.22
C ARG A 77 1.86 -15.35 24.40
N VAL A 78 1.33 -14.75 25.46
CA VAL A 78 2.12 -14.48 26.68
C VAL A 78 2.16 -15.70 27.58
N THR A 79 1.12 -16.53 27.57
CA THR A 79 0.91 -17.63 28.53
C THR A 79 1.95 -18.74 28.49
N ASP A 80 2.51 -18.99 27.32
CA ASP A 80 3.39 -20.11 27.00
C ASP A 80 4.66 -19.69 26.23
N ILE A 81 4.99 -18.38 26.26
CA ILE A 81 6.16 -17.84 25.56
C ILE A 81 7.48 -18.33 26.15
N ASP A 82 7.54 -18.55 27.44
CA ASP A 82 8.68 -19.10 28.17
C ASP A 82 8.96 -20.56 27.77
N GLU A 83 7.91 -21.38 27.60
CA GLU A 83 8.01 -22.76 27.10
C GLU A 83 8.56 -22.77 25.67
N VAL A 84 8.07 -21.86 24.81
CA VAL A 84 8.58 -21.71 23.45
C VAL A 84 10.04 -21.28 23.45
N ALA A 85 10.43 -20.32 24.27
CA ALA A 85 11.83 -19.90 24.39
C ALA A 85 12.73 -21.06 24.87
N ALA A 86 12.28 -21.83 25.86
CA ALA A 86 12.99 -23.02 26.32
C ALA A 86 13.09 -24.11 25.23
N LYS A 87 12.07 -24.25 24.40
CA LYS A 87 12.09 -25.16 23.25
C LYS A 87 13.10 -24.73 22.19
N ILE A 88 13.13 -23.43 21.85
CA ILE A 88 14.12 -22.87 20.92
C ILE A 88 15.54 -23.04 21.48
N GLN A 89 15.75 -22.76 22.78
CA GLN A 89 17.06 -22.98 23.43
C GLN A 89 17.54 -24.44 23.30
N LYS A 90 16.63 -25.42 23.38
CA LYS A 90 16.98 -26.85 23.17
C LYS A 90 17.31 -27.17 21.72
N LEU A 91 16.67 -26.48 20.74
CA LEU A 91 16.96 -26.66 19.32
C LEU A 91 18.31 -26.08 18.91
N VAL A 92 18.74 -25.01 19.56
CA VAL A 92 20.00 -24.30 19.31
C VAL A 92 20.74 -24.04 20.63
N PRO A 93 21.42 -25.07 21.20
CA PRO A 93 22.03 -24.99 22.53
C PRO A 93 23.11 -23.91 22.64
N ASP A 94 23.79 -23.60 21.54
CA ASP A 94 24.89 -22.65 21.49
C ASP A 94 24.42 -21.18 21.42
N ALA A 95 23.14 -20.94 21.24
CA ALA A 95 22.55 -19.60 21.17
C ALA A 95 22.09 -19.11 22.54
N VAL A 96 22.21 -17.82 22.79
CA VAL A 96 21.59 -17.15 23.95
C VAL A 96 20.13 -16.78 23.57
N VAL A 97 19.17 -17.51 24.10
CA VAL A 97 17.73 -17.30 23.83
C VAL A 97 17.07 -16.65 25.03
N THR A 98 16.38 -15.56 24.80
CA THR A 98 15.60 -14.84 25.83
C THR A 98 14.21 -14.51 25.30
N PHE A 99 13.24 -14.29 26.17
CA PHE A 99 11.91 -13.88 25.76
C PHE A 99 11.48 -12.53 26.36
N ALA A 100 10.60 -11.83 25.65
CA ALA A 100 10.04 -10.55 26.07
C ALA A 100 8.57 -10.40 25.68
N HIS A 101 7.75 -9.80 26.54
CA HIS A 101 6.34 -9.50 26.27
C HIS A 101 5.86 -8.25 27.03
N GLY A 102 4.78 -7.64 26.56
CA GLY A 102 4.27 -6.36 27.07
C GLY A 102 3.71 -6.38 28.51
N GLN A 103 3.58 -7.55 29.16
CA GLN A 103 3.16 -7.67 30.56
C GLN A 103 4.35 -7.72 31.54
N MET A 104 5.58 -7.70 31.02
CA MET A 104 6.77 -7.59 31.88
C MET A 104 6.90 -6.21 32.50
N HIS A 105 7.59 -6.13 33.63
CA HIS A 105 7.95 -4.83 34.22
C HIS A 105 8.86 -4.04 33.26
N GLU A 106 8.62 -2.75 33.16
CA GLU A 106 9.30 -1.85 32.21
C GLU A 106 10.83 -1.98 32.30
N HIS A 107 11.41 -1.93 33.50
CA HIS A 107 12.86 -2.10 33.70
C HIS A 107 13.41 -3.46 33.23
N GLN A 108 12.64 -4.54 33.36
CA GLN A 108 13.06 -5.86 32.88
C GLN A 108 13.06 -5.88 31.36
N LEU A 109 12.01 -5.33 30.76
CA LEU A 109 11.88 -5.23 29.31
C LEU A 109 13.00 -4.37 28.72
N GLU A 110 13.25 -3.20 29.31
CA GLU A 110 14.32 -2.29 28.90
C GLU A 110 15.70 -2.97 28.95
N ARG A 111 15.99 -3.72 30.02
CA ARG A 111 17.22 -4.49 30.14
C ARG A 111 17.37 -5.53 29.04
N ILE A 112 16.34 -6.37 28.81
CA ILE A 112 16.37 -7.40 27.76
C ILE A 112 16.59 -6.75 26.38
N MET A 113 15.92 -5.64 26.11
CA MET A 113 16.08 -4.92 24.83
C MET A 113 17.48 -4.33 24.69
N THR A 114 18.06 -3.82 25.76
CA THR A 114 19.45 -3.31 25.78
C THR A 114 20.44 -4.44 25.54
N ASP A 115 20.29 -5.57 26.22
CA ASP A 115 21.14 -6.76 26.07
C ASP A 115 21.04 -7.30 24.61
N PHE A 116 19.84 -7.27 24.01
CA PHE A 116 19.64 -7.65 22.61
C PHE A 116 20.31 -6.66 21.65
N ILE A 117 20.18 -5.35 21.85
CA ILE A 117 20.85 -4.32 21.05
C ILE A 117 22.38 -4.47 21.12
N ASN A 118 22.92 -4.79 22.28
CA ASN A 118 24.36 -4.98 22.50
C ASN A 118 24.90 -6.30 21.93
N GLY A 119 24.02 -7.19 21.46
CA GLY A 119 24.41 -8.49 20.91
C GLY A 119 24.70 -9.57 21.97
N GLU A 120 24.28 -9.37 23.22
CA GLU A 120 24.37 -10.35 24.28
C GLU A 120 23.33 -11.46 24.21
N ILE A 121 22.25 -11.21 23.43
CA ILE A 121 21.18 -12.14 23.13
C ILE A 121 21.18 -12.41 21.64
N ASP A 122 21.18 -13.69 21.25
CA ASP A 122 21.19 -14.12 19.86
C ASP A 122 19.78 -14.25 19.28
N VAL A 123 18.85 -14.78 20.09
CA VAL A 123 17.45 -14.99 19.68
C VAL A 123 16.52 -14.35 20.70
N LEU A 124 15.74 -13.39 20.25
CA LEU A 124 14.69 -12.77 21.05
C LEU A 124 13.33 -13.36 20.67
N VAL A 125 12.75 -14.17 21.56
CA VAL A 125 11.37 -14.65 21.46
C VAL A 125 10.44 -13.58 22.01
N SER A 126 9.57 -13.02 21.18
CA SER A 126 8.74 -11.90 21.63
C SER A 126 7.31 -11.94 21.08
N THR A 127 6.41 -11.28 21.78
CA THR A 127 5.09 -10.94 21.21
C THR A 127 5.27 -9.81 20.18
N THR A 128 4.17 -9.27 19.65
CA THR A 128 4.19 -8.13 18.71
C THR A 128 4.75 -6.84 19.30
N ILE A 129 5.28 -6.85 20.53
CA ILE A 129 5.90 -5.68 21.19
C ILE A 129 7.05 -5.07 20.37
N ILE A 130 7.72 -5.87 19.53
CA ILE A 130 8.78 -5.39 18.62
C ILE A 130 8.26 -4.42 17.54
N GLU A 131 6.94 -4.25 17.40
CA GLU A 131 6.34 -3.23 16.53
C GLU A 131 6.68 -1.80 16.99
N THR A 132 7.16 -1.60 18.22
CA THR A 132 7.41 -0.28 18.83
C THR A 132 8.58 0.53 18.26
N GLY A 133 9.27 0.06 17.23
CA GLY A 133 10.11 0.92 16.39
C GLY A 133 11.61 0.91 16.69
N LEU A 134 12.11 0.04 17.55
CA LEU A 134 13.56 -0.09 17.78
C LEU A 134 14.28 -0.52 16.51
N ASP A 135 15.35 0.17 16.20
CA ASP A 135 16.23 -0.13 15.06
C ASP A 135 17.40 -0.99 15.51
N ILE A 136 17.41 -2.26 15.07
CA ILE A 136 18.46 -3.22 15.39
C ILE A 136 19.07 -3.74 14.09
N PRO A 137 20.14 -3.11 13.59
CA PRO A 137 20.74 -3.44 12.29
C PRO A 137 21.28 -4.86 12.18
N ASN A 138 21.61 -5.49 13.33
CA ASN A 138 22.15 -6.84 13.37
C ASN A 138 21.08 -7.95 13.36
N ALA A 139 19.80 -7.61 13.58
CA ALA A 139 18.69 -8.54 13.47
C ALA A 139 18.25 -8.67 11.99
N ASN A 140 18.74 -9.74 11.33
CA ASN A 140 18.49 -9.94 9.89
C ASN A 140 17.61 -11.16 9.59
N THR A 141 17.20 -11.92 10.59
CA THR A 141 16.26 -13.03 10.43
C THR A 141 15.05 -12.84 11.35
N MET A 142 13.86 -12.95 10.76
CA MET A 142 12.56 -12.92 11.45
C MET A 142 11.87 -14.27 11.27
N ILE A 143 11.41 -14.86 12.36
CA ILE A 143 10.57 -16.07 12.34
C ILE A 143 9.24 -15.74 13.02
N ILE A 144 8.12 -15.90 12.33
CA ILE A 144 6.77 -15.66 12.86
C ILE A 144 6.06 -17.01 12.99
N HIS A 145 5.77 -17.43 14.22
CA HIS A 145 5.27 -18.77 14.51
C HIS A 145 3.84 -19.05 14.00
N ASP A 146 2.87 -18.24 14.38
CA ASP A 146 1.46 -18.38 13.99
C ASP A 146 1.06 -17.24 13.02
N ALA A 147 1.76 -17.12 11.88
CA ALA A 147 1.59 -16.00 10.94
C ALA A 147 0.17 -15.87 10.39
N ASP A 148 -0.57 -16.97 10.26
CA ASP A 148 -1.96 -17.02 9.80
C ASP A 148 -2.95 -16.30 10.72
N ARG A 149 -2.55 -16.01 11.97
CA ARG A 149 -3.36 -15.31 12.96
C ARG A 149 -3.15 -13.79 12.96
N LEU A 150 -2.16 -13.31 12.25
CA LEU A 150 -1.82 -11.89 12.19
C LEU A 150 -2.50 -11.21 10.99
N GLY A 151 -2.77 -9.92 11.13
CA GLY A 151 -3.25 -9.09 10.04
C GLY A 151 -2.15 -8.80 9.02
N LEU A 152 -2.53 -8.51 7.77
CA LEU A 152 -1.57 -8.27 6.69
C LEU A 152 -0.66 -7.08 6.99
N SER A 153 -1.21 -5.98 7.50
CA SER A 153 -0.44 -4.81 7.94
C SER A 153 0.54 -5.13 9.07
N GLN A 154 0.16 -6.00 10.03
CA GLN A 154 1.06 -6.44 11.10
C GLN A 154 2.21 -7.29 10.56
N LEU A 155 1.91 -8.25 9.67
CA LEU A 155 2.95 -9.07 9.01
C LEU A 155 3.95 -8.18 8.26
N TYR A 156 3.46 -7.17 7.56
CA TYR A 156 4.33 -6.22 6.84
C TYR A 156 5.20 -5.41 7.78
N GLN A 157 4.64 -4.87 8.88
CA GLN A 157 5.38 -4.12 9.88
C GLN A 157 6.44 -4.97 10.59
N LEU A 158 6.08 -6.20 10.99
CA LEU A 158 7.01 -7.15 11.58
C LEU A 158 8.15 -7.50 10.62
N ARG A 159 7.82 -7.86 9.37
CA ARG A 159 8.83 -8.10 8.33
C ARG A 159 9.79 -6.93 8.18
N GLY A 160 9.30 -5.70 8.22
CA GLY A 160 10.10 -4.48 8.14
C GLY A 160 10.99 -4.19 9.37
N ARG A 161 10.95 -5.04 10.41
CA ARG A 161 11.88 -4.94 11.56
C ARG A 161 13.25 -5.56 11.29
N VAL A 162 13.36 -6.39 10.27
CA VAL A 162 14.64 -6.89 9.74
C VAL A 162 14.98 -6.20 8.41
N GLY A 163 16.18 -6.40 7.88
CA GLY A 163 16.59 -5.77 6.62
C GLY A 163 16.98 -4.29 6.78
N ARG A 164 17.53 -3.91 7.94
CA ARG A 164 17.96 -2.55 8.23
C ARG A 164 19.47 -2.35 8.10
N SER A 165 20.10 -3.28 7.40
CA SER A 165 21.53 -3.27 7.06
C SER A 165 21.70 -3.65 5.59
N ASN A 166 22.95 -3.60 5.10
CA ASN A 166 23.32 -4.06 3.75
C ASN A 166 23.38 -5.59 3.63
N ARG A 167 23.01 -6.35 4.68
CA ARG A 167 23.00 -7.82 4.68
C ARG A 167 21.66 -8.34 4.17
N THR A 168 21.71 -9.45 3.43
CA THR A 168 20.49 -10.17 3.03
C THR A 168 19.72 -10.63 4.26
N SER A 169 18.44 -10.28 4.32
CA SER A 169 17.55 -10.57 5.43
C SER A 169 16.45 -11.55 5.05
N PHE A 170 15.98 -12.30 6.04
CA PHE A 170 15.05 -13.39 5.86
C PHE A 170 13.84 -13.25 6.78
N ALA A 171 12.65 -13.53 6.26
CA ALA A 171 11.41 -13.61 7.03
C ALA A 171 10.74 -14.95 6.76
N PHE A 172 10.59 -15.75 7.80
CA PHE A 172 9.91 -17.04 7.78
C PHE A 172 8.55 -16.90 8.45
N LEU A 173 7.49 -16.91 7.65
CA LEU A 173 6.10 -16.83 8.11
C LEU A 173 5.57 -18.24 8.20
N MET A 174 5.49 -18.75 9.42
CA MET A 174 5.12 -20.14 9.66
C MET A 174 3.69 -20.25 10.19
N TYR A 175 2.97 -21.25 9.75
CA TYR A 175 1.66 -21.62 10.26
C TYR A 175 1.66 -23.06 10.73
N LYS A 176 0.67 -23.42 11.56
CA LYS A 176 0.64 -24.75 12.18
C LYS A 176 0.54 -25.84 11.10
N ARG A 177 1.37 -26.89 11.24
CA ARG A 177 1.38 -28.06 10.36
C ARG A 177 -0.01 -28.72 10.29
N ASP A 178 -0.35 -29.24 9.13
CA ASP A 178 -1.62 -29.92 8.84
C ASP A 178 -2.88 -29.08 9.15
N LYS A 179 -2.76 -27.75 9.17
CA LYS A 179 -3.87 -26.83 9.39
C LYS A 179 -4.44 -26.35 8.06
N LEU A 180 -5.74 -26.59 7.86
CA LEU A 180 -6.47 -25.91 6.79
C LEU A 180 -6.55 -24.41 7.13
N LEU A 181 -5.95 -23.59 6.29
CA LEU A 181 -6.02 -22.14 6.43
C LEU A 181 -7.42 -21.65 6.03
N LYS A 182 -7.90 -20.61 6.71
CA LYS A 182 -9.07 -19.90 6.23
C LYS A 182 -8.68 -19.11 4.98
N GLU A 183 -9.59 -18.96 4.04
CA GLU A 183 -9.39 -18.25 2.78
C GLU A 183 -8.75 -16.85 2.96
N GLU A 184 -9.26 -16.07 3.93
CA GLU A 184 -8.68 -14.76 4.25
C GLU A 184 -7.24 -14.84 4.75
N ALA A 185 -6.89 -15.87 5.53
CA ALA A 185 -5.52 -16.05 6.03
C ALA A 185 -4.58 -16.45 4.89
N GLU A 186 -5.05 -17.30 3.99
CA GLU A 186 -4.32 -17.70 2.78
C GLU A 186 -4.06 -16.50 1.87
N LYS A 187 -5.09 -15.69 1.57
CA LYS A 187 -4.96 -14.45 0.79
C LYS A 187 -3.94 -13.47 1.41
N ARG A 188 -3.94 -13.31 2.75
CA ARG A 188 -2.96 -12.46 3.44
C ARG A 188 -1.53 -13.00 3.33
N LEU A 189 -1.34 -14.30 3.53
CA LEU A 189 -0.03 -14.94 3.43
C LEU A 189 0.50 -14.94 1.99
N GLN A 190 -0.38 -15.08 1.01
CA GLN A 190 -0.04 -14.93 -0.39
C GLN A 190 0.40 -13.50 -0.70
N ALA A 191 -0.36 -12.50 -0.28
CA ALA A 191 -0.03 -11.10 -0.50
C ALA A 191 1.34 -10.70 0.08
N ILE A 192 1.65 -11.10 1.33
CA ILE A 192 2.95 -10.78 1.94
C ILE A 192 4.12 -11.49 1.24
N ARG A 193 3.88 -12.63 0.61
CA ARG A 193 4.87 -13.35 -0.20
C ARG A 193 5.09 -12.70 -1.57
N GLU A 194 4.05 -12.16 -2.18
CA GLU A 194 4.12 -11.48 -3.49
C GLU A 194 4.77 -10.10 -3.37
N PHE A 195 4.36 -9.30 -2.40
CA PHE A 195 4.84 -7.93 -2.23
C PHE A 195 6.14 -7.88 -1.40
N THR A 196 7.24 -8.33 -2.00
CA THR A 196 8.58 -8.34 -1.38
C THR A 196 9.39 -7.09 -1.62
N GLU A 197 9.03 -6.29 -2.62
CA GLU A 197 9.73 -5.06 -2.97
C GLU A 197 9.70 -4.04 -1.83
N LEU A 198 10.75 -3.23 -1.76
CA LEU A 198 10.80 -2.08 -0.86
C LEU A 198 9.75 -1.05 -1.29
N GLY A 199 9.12 -0.37 -0.35
CA GLY A 199 8.06 0.59 -0.65
C GLY A 199 6.66 -0.01 -0.89
N SER A 200 6.48 -1.34 -0.76
CA SER A 200 5.18 -2.00 -1.02
C SER A 200 4.06 -1.68 -0.01
N GLY A 201 4.26 -0.73 0.90
CA GLY A 201 3.30 -0.43 1.98
C GLY A 201 1.91 -0.07 1.47
N ILE A 202 1.82 0.72 0.41
CA ILE A 202 0.54 1.11 -0.20
C ILE A 202 -0.17 -0.10 -0.83
N LYS A 203 0.57 -0.97 -1.55
CA LYS A 203 0.04 -2.20 -2.15
C LYS A 203 -0.50 -3.16 -1.09
N ILE A 204 0.22 -3.30 0.00
CA ILE A 204 -0.20 -4.10 1.16
C ILE A 204 -1.49 -3.54 1.77
N ALA A 205 -1.59 -2.21 1.90
CA ALA A 205 -2.79 -1.56 2.43
C ALA A 205 -4.00 -1.71 1.50
N MET A 206 -3.80 -1.59 0.19
CA MET A 206 -4.81 -1.85 -0.83
C MET A 206 -5.29 -3.30 -0.77
N ARG A 207 -4.35 -4.25 -0.72
CA ARG A 207 -4.68 -5.68 -0.64
C ARG A 207 -5.37 -6.05 0.68
N ASP A 208 -4.99 -5.41 1.81
CA ASP A 208 -5.69 -5.60 3.08
C ASP A 208 -7.13 -5.07 3.02
N LEU A 209 -7.34 -3.96 2.30
CA LEU A 209 -8.66 -3.39 2.04
C LEU A 209 -9.52 -4.34 1.20
N GLU A 210 -8.98 -4.92 0.13
CA GLU A 210 -9.67 -5.90 -0.72
C GLU A 210 -10.06 -7.17 0.07
N ILE A 211 -9.14 -7.74 0.86
CA ILE A 211 -9.36 -8.96 1.63
C ILE A 211 -10.43 -8.76 2.71
N ARG A 212 -10.43 -7.61 3.38
CA ARG A 212 -11.40 -7.30 4.45
C ARG A 212 -12.73 -6.76 3.93
N GLY A 213 -12.78 -6.34 2.67
CA GLY A 213 -13.81 -5.43 2.18
C GLY A 213 -13.64 -4.02 2.75
N ALA A 214 -14.17 -3.02 2.09
CA ALA A 214 -14.17 -1.64 2.59
C ALA A 214 -15.18 -1.48 3.74
N GLY A 215 -14.94 -2.16 4.84
CA GLY A 215 -15.80 -2.12 6.02
C GLY A 215 -16.26 -0.67 6.30
N ASN A 216 -17.47 -0.55 6.75
CA ASN A 216 -18.25 0.65 7.04
C ASN A 216 -17.43 1.94 7.29
N VAL A 217 -17.38 2.84 6.30
CA VAL A 217 -16.80 4.19 6.47
C VAL A 217 -17.69 5.03 7.40
N LEU A 218 -18.99 4.75 7.49
CA LEU A 218 -19.98 5.60 8.17
C LEU A 218 -20.89 4.89 9.20
N GLY A 219 -20.79 3.59 9.44
CA GLY A 219 -21.65 2.92 10.42
C GLY A 219 -21.63 1.38 10.38
N ALA A 220 -22.38 0.68 11.24
CA ALA A 220 -22.21 -0.73 11.58
C ALA A 220 -22.83 -1.76 10.59
N GLU A 221 -23.40 -1.40 9.44
CA GLU A 221 -24.29 -2.30 8.69
C GLU A 221 -24.01 -2.53 7.20
N GLN A 222 -22.85 -2.20 6.65
CA GLN A 222 -22.59 -2.40 5.21
C GLN A 222 -21.40 -3.33 4.94
N HIS A 223 -21.64 -4.62 4.97
CA HIS A 223 -20.72 -5.63 4.45
C HIS A 223 -21.13 -6.00 3.02
N GLY A 224 -20.21 -5.93 2.06
CA GLY A 224 -20.37 -6.59 0.77
C GLY A 224 -20.63 -5.72 -0.47
N HIS A 225 -20.87 -4.42 -0.37
CA HIS A 225 -21.20 -3.61 -1.57
C HIS A 225 -19.99 -3.32 -2.46
N MET A 226 -18.79 -3.18 -1.92
CA MET A 226 -17.58 -2.90 -2.70
C MET A 226 -17.14 -4.10 -3.54
N GLU A 227 -17.31 -5.32 -3.03
CA GLU A 227 -17.00 -6.54 -3.78
C GLU A 227 -17.99 -6.76 -4.95
N ALA A 228 -19.24 -6.36 -4.77
CA ALA A 228 -20.26 -6.48 -5.79
C ALA A 228 -20.16 -5.45 -6.93
N VAL A 229 -19.64 -4.26 -6.65
CA VAL A 229 -19.60 -3.12 -7.59
C VAL A 229 -18.20 -2.93 -8.20
N GLY A 230 -17.17 -3.44 -7.55
CA GLY A 230 -15.77 -3.18 -7.85
C GLY A 230 -15.26 -1.89 -7.20
N TYR A 231 -13.95 -1.88 -6.93
CA TYR A 231 -13.29 -0.82 -6.15
C TYR A 231 -13.38 0.56 -6.83
N ASP A 232 -13.07 0.63 -8.12
CA ASP A 232 -12.99 1.90 -8.85
C ASP A 232 -14.37 2.58 -8.95
N LEU A 233 -15.43 1.81 -9.27
CA LEU A 233 -16.78 2.34 -9.33
C LEU A 233 -17.29 2.77 -7.95
N TYR A 234 -16.94 2.02 -6.89
CA TYR A 234 -17.29 2.41 -5.52
C TYR A 234 -16.64 3.74 -5.12
N CYS A 235 -15.34 3.94 -5.43
CA CYS A 235 -14.66 5.21 -5.17
C CYS A 235 -15.25 6.37 -5.97
N LYS A 236 -15.59 6.17 -7.24
CA LYS A 236 -16.24 7.17 -8.08
C LYS A 236 -17.60 7.59 -7.48
N MET A 237 -18.46 6.64 -7.12
CA MET A 237 -19.74 6.92 -6.48
C MET A 237 -19.61 7.65 -5.14
N LEU A 238 -18.60 7.28 -4.33
CA LEU A 238 -18.34 7.92 -3.05
C LEU A 238 -17.85 9.37 -3.24
N ASN A 239 -16.97 9.61 -4.19
CA ASN A 239 -16.50 10.95 -4.51
C ASN A 239 -17.66 11.85 -4.98
N GLN A 240 -18.48 11.37 -5.90
CA GLN A 240 -19.69 12.07 -6.35
C GLN A 240 -20.64 12.41 -5.18
N ALA A 241 -20.86 11.46 -4.26
CA ALA A 241 -21.70 11.71 -3.08
C ALA A 241 -21.09 12.75 -2.13
N VAL A 242 -19.77 12.80 -2.00
CA VAL A 242 -19.06 13.82 -1.19
C VAL A 242 -19.16 15.19 -1.83
N LEU A 243 -18.97 15.31 -3.14
CA LEU A 243 -19.12 16.56 -3.88
C LEU A 243 -20.55 17.09 -3.77
N ALA A 244 -21.54 16.23 -3.97
CA ALA A 244 -22.96 16.59 -3.80
C ALA A 244 -23.31 17.09 -2.39
N LEU A 245 -22.65 16.55 -1.34
CA LEU A 245 -22.84 17.01 0.05
C LEU A 245 -22.14 18.34 0.37
N LYS A 246 -21.14 18.72 -0.43
CA LYS A 246 -20.44 20.00 -0.29
C LYS A 246 -21.11 21.14 -1.06
N ASP A 247 -22.22 20.91 -1.75
CA ASP A 247 -22.84 21.82 -2.72
C ASP A 247 -21.88 22.26 -3.85
N GLU A 248 -20.80 21.50 -4.06
CA GLU A 248 -19.97 21.63 -5.24
C GLU A 248 -20.72 20.94 -6.38
N GLU A 249 -20.88 21.59 -7.52
CA GLU A 249 -21.63 21.08 -8.66
C GLU A 249 -21.10 19.69 -9.03
N THR A 250 -21.97 18.69 -8.97
CA THR A 250 -21.66 17.35 -9.49
C THR A 250 -21.73 17.46 -11.01
N GLU A 251 -20.59 17.27 -11.66
CA GLU A 251 -20.55 17.09 -13.10
C GLU A 251 -21.59 16.04 -13.52
N GLU A 252 -22.41 16.40 -14.49
CA GLU A 252 -23.39 15.51 -15.09
C GLU A 252 -22.71 14.26 -15.64
N GLU A 253 -23.44 13.14 -15.70
CA GLU A 253 -22.95 11.83 -16.16
C GLU A 253 -22.09 11.95 -17.42
N SER A 254 -20.77 11.81 -17.28
CA SER A 254 -19.86 11.73 -18.41
C SER A 254 -20.15 10.42 -19.17
N TYR A 255 -20.58 10.54 -20.40
CA TYR A 255 -20.76 9.39 -21.28
C TYR A 255 -19.38 8.85 -21.67
N ALA A 256 -19.15 7.55 -21.47
CA ALA A 256 -17.92 6.91 -21.92
C ALA A 256 -17.95 6.88 -23.46
N THR A 257 -17.16 7.75 -24.08
CA THR A 257 -16.88 7.70 -25.51
C THR A 257 -15.62 6.85 -25.71
N SER A 258 -15.65 5.87 -26.57
CA SER A 258 -14.51 5.03 -26.92
C SER A 258 -14.02 5.41 -28.31
N VAL A 259 -12.77 5.83 -28.41
CA VAL A 259 -12.12 6.14 -29.69
C VAL A 259 -11.09 5.07 -29.98
N GLU A 260 -11.22 4.37 -31.10
CA GLU A 260 -10.23 3.40 -31.56
C GLU A 260 -9.26 4.08 -32.54
N CYS A 261 -8.02 4.31 -32.10
CA CYS A 261 -6.96 4.87 -32.91
C CYS A 261 -5.95 3.78 -33.28
N ASP A 262 -5.60 3.69 -34.57
CA ASP A 262 -4.53 2.79 -35.05
C ASP A 262 -3.16 3.47 -34.93
N ILE A 263 -2.69 3.66 -33.68
CA ILE A 263 -1.41 4.27 -33.35
C ILE A 263 -0.65 3.40 -32.34
N ASP A 264 0.66 3.24 -32.57
CA ASP A 264 1.56 2.60 -31.61
C ASP A 264 1.86 3.56 -30.45
N ALA A 265 0.93 3.67 -29.52
CA ALA A 265 1.01 4.55 -28.35
C ALA A 265 1.24 3.74 -27.08
N TYR A 266 2.46 3.82 -26.52
CA TYR A 266 2.82 3.13 -25.29
C TYR A 266 4.00 3.82 -24.59
N ILE A 267 4.15 3.57 -23.29
CA ILE A 267 5.28 4.07 -22.50
C ILE A 267 6.40 3.02 -22.51
N PRO A 268 7.55 3.25 -23.19
CA PRO A 268 8.66 2.32 -23.21
C PRO A 268 9.28 2.12 -21.81
N ALA A 269 9.69 0.90 -21.48
CA ALA A 269 10.41 0.61 -20.23
C ALA A 269 11.76 1.33 -20.11
N ALA A 270 12.32 1.79 -21.23
CA ALA A 270 13.54 2.61 -21.25
C ALA A 270 13.29 4.05 -20.80
N TYR A 271 12.07 4.56 -21.01
CA TYR A 271 11.67 5.91 -20.62
C TYR A 271 11.20 5.96 -19.14
N ILE A 272 10.27 5.09 -18.76
CA ILE A 272 9.84 4.93 -17.36
C ILE A 272 10.12 3.49 -16.95
N LYS A 273 11.10 3.29 -16.07
CA LYS A 273 11.55 1.96 -15.61
C LYS A 273 10.64 1.35 -14.54
N ASN A 274 9.99 2.21 -13.76
CA ASN A 274 9.12 1.77 -12.67
C ASN A 274 7.71 1.51 -13.21
N GLU A 275 7.26 0.25 -13.15
CA GLU A 275 5.96 -0.19 -13.67
C GLU A 275 4.76 0.50 -12.99
N TYR A 276 4.93 0.97 -11.74
CA TYR A 276 3.87 1.71 -11.02
C TYR A 276 3.75 3.14 -11.48
N GLN A 277 4.89 3.83 -11.61
CA GLN A 277 4.92 5.18 -12.19
C GLN A 277 4.36 5.15 -13.61
N LYS A 278 4.71 4.10 -14.38
CA LYS A 278 4.17 3.89 -15.70
C LYS A 278 2.65 3.74 -15.69
N LEU A 279 2.11 2.92 -14.78
CA LEU A 279 0.67 2.73 -14.65
C LEU A 279 -0.05 4.01 -14.16
N ASP A 280 0.58 4.75 -13.23
CA ASP A 280 0.06 6.03 -12.75
C ASP A 280 0.01 7.06 -13.89
N ILE A 281 1.08 7.18 -14.67
CA ILE A 281 1.11 8.06 -15.85
C ILE A 281 0.05 7.64 -16.89
N TYR A 282 -0.16 6.34 -17.15
CA TYR A 282 -1.24 5.91 -18.03
C TYR A 282 -2.62 6.35 -17.54
N LYS A 283 -2.89 6.21 -16.24
CA LYS A 283 -4.16 6.64 -15.63
C LYS A 283 -4.37 8.16 -15.74
N ARG A 284 -3.31 8.92 -15.52
CA ARG A 284 -3.38 10.38 -15.60
C ARG A 284 -3.51 10.88 -17.03
N ILE A 285 -2.83 10.26 -17.98
CA ILE A 285 -3.01 10.56 -19.40
C ILE A 285 -4.46 10.26 -19.84
N SER A 286 -5.03 9.13 -19.39
CA SER A 286 -6.44 8.79 -19.74
C SER A 286 -7.48 9.67 -19.04
N ALA A 287 -7.08 10.49 -18.06
CA ALA A 287 -7.95 11.42 -17.34
C ALA A 287 -7.81 12.87 -17.84
N ILE A 288 -7.05 13.13 -18.91
CA ILE A 288 -6.93 14.47 -19.51
C ILE A 288 -8.26 14.84 -20.17
N GLU A 289 -8.82 15.96 -19.74
CA GLU A 289 -10.10 16.49 -20.25
C GLU A 289 -9.96 17.91 -20.81
N THR A 290 -8.87 18.62 -20.45
CA THR A 290 -8.63 20.03 -20.84
C THR A 290 -7.26 20.21 -21.46
N GLU A 291 -7.10 21.31 -22.24
CA GLU A 291 -5.80 21.71 -22.83
C GLU A 291 -4.76 22.06 -21.77
N ASP A 292 -5.17 22.64 -20.64
CA ASP A 292 -4.27 22.97 -19.54
C ASP A 292 -3.71 21.70 -18.90
N GLU A 293 -4.55 20.67 -18.69
CA GLU A 293 -4.10 19.36 -18.17
C GLU A 293 -3.16 18.62 -19.12
N TYR A 294 -3.39 18.78 -20.44
CA TYR A 294 -2.49 18.26 -21.46
C TYR A 294 -1.10 18.92 -21.37
N MET A 295 -1.05 20.24 -21.23
CA MET A 295 0.18 21.01 -21.08
C MET A 295 0.91 20.65 -19.78
N ASP A 296 0.19 20.58 -18.67
CA ASP A 296 0.74 20.19 -17.36
C ASP A 296 1.30 18.77 -17.39
N MET A 297 0.65 17.84 -18.08
CA MET A 297 1.15 16.48 -18.25
C MET A 297 2.44 16.43 -19.08
N GLN A 298 2.54 17.22 -20.16
CA GLN A 298 3.76 17.33 -20.94
C GLN A 298 4.92 17.88 -20.11
N ASP A 299 4.68 18.97 -19.39
CA ASP A 299 5.70 19.61 -18.57
C ASP A 299 6.19 18.67 -17.45
N GLU A 300 5.29 17.94 -16.79
CA GLU A 300 5.65 16.96 -15.77
C GLU A 300 6.49 15.82 -16.34
N LEU A 301 6.13 15.30 -17.51
CA LEU A 301 6.90 14.22 -18.15
C LEU A 301 8.31 14.67 -18.52
N ILE A 302 8.45 15.91 -19.03
CA ILE A 302 9.74 16.50 -19.35
C ILE A 302 10.59 16.68 -18.09
N ASP A 303 10.00 17.22 -17.03
CA ASP A 303 10.70 17.47 -15.77
C ASP A 303 11.17 16.19 -15.06
N ARG A 304 10.35 15.14 -15.08
CA ARG A 304 10.62 13.92 -14.32
C ARG A 304 11.41 12.88 -15.10
N PHE A 305 11.18 12.77 -16.40
CA PHE A 305 11.70 11.66 -17.21
C PHE A 305 12.47 12.14 -18.45
N GLY A 306 12.49 13.44 -18.72
CA GLY A 306 13.09 14.03 -19.92
C GLY A 306 12.14 14.02 -21.12
N GLU A 307 12.63 14.44 -22.28
CA GLU A 307 11.86 14.53 -23.53
C GLU A 307 11.10 13.23 -23.84
N PRO A 308 9.75 13.28 -24.00
CA PRO A 308 8.95 12.11 -24.27
C PRO A 308 9.26 11.51 -25.65
N PRO A 309 9.48 10.19 -25.75
CA PRO A 309 9.61 9.53 -27.05
C PRO A 309 8.34 9.67 -27.88
N ALA A 310 8.44 9.51 -29.21
CA ALA A 310 7.30 9.64 -30.13
C ALA A 310 6.09 8.75 -29.75
N ALA A 311 6.32 7.56 -29.19
CA ALA A 311 5.26 6.67 -28.75
C ALA A 311 4.51 7.22 -27.50
N VAL A 312 5.20 7.94 -26.61
CA VAL A 312 4.60 8.60 -25.44
C VAL A 312 3.89 9.88 -25.86
N GLN A 313 4.48 10.65 -26.77
CA GLN A 313 3.83 11.82 -27.35
C GLN A 313 2.53 11.44 -28.04
N GLY A 314 2.56 10.38 -28.87
CA GLY A 314 1.35 9.87 -29.52
C GLY A 314 0.25 9.43 -28.55
N LEU A 315 0.61 8.93 -27.35
CA LEU A 315 -0.33 8.57 -26.32
C LEU A 315 -1.02 9.81 -25.70
N ILE A 316 -0.26 10.87 -25.44
CA ILE A 316 -0.79 12.13 -24.88
C ILE A 316 -1.64 12.85 -25.92
N ASP A 317 -1.20 12.86 -27.17
CA ASP A 317 -1.95 13.48 -28.30
C ASP A 317 -3.27 12.73 -28.56
N ALA A 318 -3.29 11.39 -28.38
CA ALA A 318 -4.51 10.60 -28.48
C ALA A 318 -5.52 10.96 -27.38
N ALA A 319 -5.05 11.12 -26.15
CA ALA A 319 -5.91 11.54 -25.02
C ALA A 319 -6.49 12.94 -25.25
N ARG A 320 -5.70 13.89 -25.75
CA ARG A 320 -6.16 15.22 -26.14
C ARG A 320 -7.26 15.16 -27.21
N ASN A 321 -7.03 14.39 -28.27
CA ASN A 321 -8.02 14.25 -29.36
C ASN A 321 -9.33 13.62 -28.85
N GLU A 322 -9.25 12.65 -27.92
CA GLU A 322 -10.43 12.06 -27.28
C GLU A 322 -11.21 13.09 -26.44
N ALA A 323 -10.49 13.97 -25.71
CA ALA A 323 -11.10 15.06 -24.95
C ALA A 323 -11.79 16.08 -25.89
N ASP A 324 -11.14 16.47 -26.98
CA ASP A 324 -11.70 17.39 -28.00
C ASP A 324 -12.95 16.81 -28.68
N GLU A 325 -12.97 15.49 -28.96
CA GLU A 325 -14.12 14.82 -29.53
C GLU A 325 -15.31 14.75 -28.55
N LYS A 326 -15.03 14.47 -27.25
CA LYS A 326 -16.04 14.50 -26.19
C LYS A 326 -16.66 15.89 -26.06
N LEU A 327 -15.84 16.93 -26.02
CA LEU A 327 -16.28 18.33 -25.93
C LEU A 327 -17.15 18.73 -27.14
N THR A 328 -16.76 18.32 -28.33
CA THR A 328 -17.51 18.59 -29.57
C THR A 328 -18.85 17.87 -29.60
N ALA A 329 -18.92 16.63 -29.10
CA ALA A 329 -20.14 15.86 -28.98
C ALA A 329 -21.12 16.50 -27.97
N GLU A 330 -20.60 17.02 -26.86
CA GLU A 330 -21.38 17.67 -25.81
C GLU A 330 -21.95 19.02 -26.28
N LEU A 331 -21.13 19.84 -26.95
CA LEU A 331 -21.61 21.08 -27.61
C LEU A 331 -22.72 20.82 -28.61
N SER A 332 -22.59 19.80 -29.46
CA SER A 332 -23.60 19.42 -30.45
C SER A 332 -24.89 18.96 -29.76
N ARG A 333 -24.80 18.29 -28.62
CA ARG A 333 -25.95 17.86 -27.83
C ARG A 333 -26.67 19.03 -27.17
N LEU A 334 -25.92 19.98 -26.58
CA LEU A 334 -26.50 21.19 -25.98
C LEU A 334 -27.15 22.08 -27.01
N GLU A 335 -26.57 22.24 -28.20
CA GLU A 335 -27.17 22.95 -29.32
C GLU A 335 -28.51 22.29 -29.75
N ALA A 336 -28.52 20.94 -29.80
CA ALA A 336 -29.74 20.19 -30.11
C ALA A 336 -30.81 20.35 -29.01
N LEU A 337 -30.43 20.33 -27.74
CA LEU A 337 -31.35 20.59 -26.61
C LEU A 337 -31.84 22.02 -26.60
N LYS A 338 -31.03 23.02 -26.92
CA LYS A 338 -31.39 24.43 -27.03
C LYS A 338 -32.40 24.64 -28.17
N ALA A 339 -32.26 23.89 -29.27
CA ALA A 339 -33.23 23.92 -30.38
C ALA A 339 -34.63 23.39 -29.96
N VAL A 340 -34.68 22.50 -28.97
CA VAL A 340 -35.93 21.92 -28.43
C VAL A 340 -36.48 22.75 -27.25
N ASN A 341 -35.60 23.33 -26.44
CA ASN A 341 -35.93 24.13 -25.26
C ASN A 341 -35.16 25.46 -25.22
N PRO A 342 -35.73 26.56 -25.70
CA PRO A 342 -35.07 27.87 -25.81
C PRO A 342 -34.70 28.51 -24.45
N ASN A 343 -35.09 27.93 -23.33
CA ASN A 343 -34.79 28.46 -21.98
C ASN A 343 -33.49 27.93 -21.36
N ILE A 344 -32.69 27.15 -22.09
CA ILE A 344 -31.36 26.75 -21.65
C ILE A 344 -30.50 28.01 -21.62
N ARG A 345 -29.78 28.22 -20.50
CA ARG A 345 -29.02 29.45 -20.24
C ARG A 345 -27.83 29.56 -21.17
N ASP A 346 -27.63 30.74 -21.76
CA ASP A 346 -26.46 31.02 -22.61
C ASP A 346 -25.12 30.94 -21.85
N ASP A 347 -25.18 31.00 -20.53
CA ASP A 347 -24.02 30.89 -19.64
C ASP A 347 -23.37 29.48 -19.66
N GLU A 348 -24.16 28.41 -19.86
CA GLU A 348 -23.70 27.02 -19.94
C GLU A 348 -22.94 26.77 -21.26
N LEU A 349 -23.39 27.31 -22.36
CA LEU A 349 -22.68 27.27 -23.64
C LEU A 349 -21.36 28.05 -23.61
N ALA A 350 -21.39 29.25 -22.99
CA ALA A 350 -20.18 30.10 -22.88
C ALA A 350 -19.09 29.48 -21.97
N ALA A 351 -19.49 28.73 -20.93
CA ALA A 351 -18.52 28.01 -20.07
C ALA A 351 -17.81 26.88 -20.82
N ILE A 352 -18.52 26.12 -21.64
CA ILE A 352 -17.96 25.03 -22.44
C ILE A 352 -17.11 25.57 -23.60
N GLU A 353 -17.55 26.66 -24.27
CA GLU A 353 -16.72 27.32 -25.30
C GLU A 353 -15.44 27.95 -24.75
N SER A 354 -15.41 28.34 -23.46
CA SER A 354 -14.22 28.88 -22.79
C SER A 354 -13.19 27.80 -22.43
N ASN A 355 -13.59 26.54 -22.36
CA ASN A 355 -12.70 25.40 -22.09
C ASN A 355 -12.07 24.80 -23.37
N ARG A 356 -12.34 25.38 -24.52
CA ARG A 356 -11.76 25.03 -25.82
C ARG A 356 -10.49 25.83 -26.06
#